data_42ca3eb03c697c9a6b8fa55483ebc6ef
#
_entry.id   42ca3eb03c697c9a6b8fa55483ebc6ef
#
_cell.length_a   1.000
_cell.length_b   1.000
_cell.length_c   1.000
_cell.angle_alpha   90.00
_cell.angle_beta   90.00
_cell.angle_gamma   90.00
#
_symmetry.space_group_name_H-M   'P 1'
#
loop_
_entity.id
_entity.type
_entity.pdbx_description
1 polymer ?
#
loop_
_entity_poly.entity_id
_entity_poly.type
_entity_poly.pdbx_seq_one_letter_code
_entity_poly.pdbx_strand_id
1 'polypeptide(L)'
;IAADLALLKTPGEYGADIAVGDVQSLGLPMSFGGPYAGYMCCTSKLMRKMPGRIVGMTKDNRGQRAFVLTLQAREQHIRRQKATSNICSNESLMALFATIYMSVMGKEGLKEAAQLSYDGAHYLLEKLLDTGRFRLSFDKPFFNEFCVTFDGDIDALQKMLLE
;
A
#
# COMPACT_ATOMS: atom_id res chain seq x y z
N ILE A 1 0.64 2.77 -5.13
CA ILE A 1 -0.32 1.79 -4.53
C ILE A 1 0.44 0.47 -4.28
N ALA A 2 0.20 -0.21 -3.14
CA ALA A 2 0.97 -1.41 -2.78
C ALA A 2 0.79 -2.55 -3.80
N ALA A 3 -0.41 -2.74 -4.33
CA ALA A 3 -0.69 -3.79 -5.33
C ALA A 3 0.08 -3.60 -6.64
N ASP A 4 0.37 -2.36 -7.04
CA ASP A 4 1.06 -2.04 -8.29
C ASP A 4 2.51 -2.57 -8.29
N LEU A 5 3.10 -2.75 -7.10
CA LEU A 5 4.45 -3.30 -6.93
C LEU A 5 4.56 -4.77 -7.37
N ALA A 6 3.45 -5.43 -7.67
CA ALA A 6 3.47 -6.76 -8.27
C ALA A 6 3.96 -6.74 -9.73
N LEU A 7 3.88 -5.59 -10.41
CA LEU A 7 4.32 -5.39 -11.81
C LEU A 7 5.44 -4.35 -11.94
N LEU A 8 5.44 -3.33 -11.08
CA LEU A 8 6.44 -2.26 -11.14
C LEU A 8 7.72 -2.65 -10.41
N LYS A 9 8.83 -1.98 -10.77
CA LYS A 9 10.06 -2.05 -9.98
C LYS A 9 9.79 -1.62 -8.54
N THR A 10 10.35 -2.36 -7.61
CA THR A 10 10.22 -2.03 -6.18
C THR A 10 11.06 -0.80 -5.81
N PRO A 11 10.68 -0.07 -4.75
CA PRO A 11 11.46 1.08 -4.29
C PRO A 11 12.94 0.78 -4.06
N GLY A 12 13.29 -0.40 -3.54
CA GLY A 12 14.69 -0.81 -3.36
C GLY A 12 15.45 -0.97 -4.67
N GLU A 13 14.80 -1.40 -5.75
CA GLU A 13 15.44 -1.61 -7.07
C GLU A 13 15.79 -0.28 -7.76
N TYR A 14 15.10 0.81 -7.46
CA TYR A 14 15.49 2.14 -7.95
C TYR A 14 16.23 2.99 -6.92
N GLY A 15 16.68 2.37 -5.81
CA GLY A 15 17.63 2.98 -4.88
C GLY A 15 16.99 3.79 -3.75
N ALA A 16 15.72 3.59 -3.43
CA ALA A 16 15.09 4.24 -2.28
C ALA A 16 15.63 3.66 -0.97
N ASP A 17 16.01 4.53 -0.03
CA ASP A 17 16.45 4.12 1.30
C ASP A 17 15.29 3.82 2.24
N ILE A 18 14.13 4.45 2.02
CA ILE A 18 12.90 4.29 2.80
C ILE A 18 11.72 4.23 1.81
N ALA A 19 10.81 3.31 2.05
CA ALA A 19 9.53 3.22 1.36
C ALA A 19 8.40 3.15 2.38
N VAL A 20 7.36 3.96 2.17
CA VAL A 20 6.17 4.01 3.01
C VAL A 20 4.92 3.96 2.15
N GLY A 21 3.85 3.46 2.69
CA GLY A 21 2.55 3.40 2.04
C GLY A 21 1.51 2.75 2.94
N ASP A 22 0.37 2.44 2.36
CA ASP A 22 -0.67 1.66 3.01
C ASP A 22 -0.93 0.34 2.27
N VAL A 23 -1.59 -0.59 2.94
CA VAL A 23 -1.93 -1.91 2.41
C VAL A 23 -3.40 -2.05 2.03
N GLN A 24 -4.13 -0.94 1.88
CA GLN A 24 -5.55 -0.97 1.54
C GLN A 24 -5.82 -1.80 0.28
N SER A 25 -5.01 -1.63 -0.76
CA SER A 25 -5.12 -2.38 -2.01
C SER A 25 -4.79 -3.88 -1.90
N LEU A 26 -4.33 -4.35 -0.74
CA LEU A 26 -4.08 -5.76 -0.46
C LEU A 26 -5.26 -6.41 0.25
N GLY A 27 -6.47 -6.23 -0.30
CA GLY A 27 -7.69 -6.90 0.12
C GLY A 27 -8.49 -6.20 1.22
N LEU A 28 -8.09 -5.02 1.68
CA LEU A 28 -8.87 -4.28 2.67
C LEU A 28 -10.01 -3.51 1.99
N PRO A 29 -11.25 -3.62 2.47
CA PRO A 29 -12.37 -2.86 1.92
C PRO A 29 -12.23 -1.38 2.23
N MET A 30 -12.85 -0.52 1.43
CA MET A 30 -12.82 0.94 1.63
C MET A 30 -13.49 1.37 2.94
N SER A 31 -14.54 0.70 3.37
CA SER A 31 -15.20 0.81 4.69
C SER A 31 -15.40 2.26 5.17
N PHE A 32 -15.81 3.16 4.25
CA PHE A 32 -16.01 4.60 4.55
C PHE A 32 -14.78 5.32 5.15
N GLY A 33 -13.57 4.86 4.82
CA GLY A 33 -12.33 5.50 5.27
C GLY A 33 -11.50 4.68 6.26
N GLY A 34 -11.73 3.40 6.37
CA GLY A 34 -10.88 2.54 7.18
C GLY A 34 -11.62 1.61 8.14
N PRO A 35 -10.89 0.87 9.00
CA PRO A 35 -9.45 1.04 9.26
C PRO A 35 -8.56 0.46 8.16
N TYR A 36 -7.36 1.04 7.99
CA TYR A 36 -6.31 0.54 7.11
C TYR A 36 -5.03 0.23 7.90
N ALA A 37 -4.01 -0.28 7.24
CA ALA A 37 -2.69 -0.44 7.86
C ALA A 37 -1.62 0.20 6.97
N GLY A 38 -0.65 0.85 7.60
CA GLY A 38 0.52 1.38 6.93
C GLY A 38 1.65 0.36 6.88
N TYR A 39 2.52 0.49 5.89
CA TYR A 39 3.80 -0.21 5.87
C TYR A 39 4.96 0.78 5.81
N MET A 40 6.08 0.39 6.38
CA MET A 40 7.35 1.09 6.29
C MET A 40 8.46 0.07 6.05
N CYS A 41 9.24 0.28 5.00
CA CYS A 41 10.43 -0.49 4.70
C CYS A 41 11.63 0.44 4.69
N CYS A 42 12.80 -0.06 5.05
CA CYS A 42 14.04 0.69 4.95
C CYS A 42 15.23 -0.22 4.64
N THR A 43 16.33 0.36 4.19
CA THR A 43 17.60 -0.34 4.05
C THR A 43 18.12 -0.79 5.41
N SER A 44 18.91 -1.86 5.45
CA SER A 44 19.51 -2.40 6.68
C SER A 44 20.29 -1.36 7.50
N LYS A 45 20.86 -0.35 6.83
CA LYS A 45 21.58 0.75 7.48
C LYS A 45 20.68 1.59 8.40
N LEU A 46 19.41 1.69 8.08
CA LEU A 46 18.42 2.50 8.80
C LEU A 46 17.58 1.69 9.79
N MET A 47 17.65 0.36 9.76
CA MET A 47 16.83 -0.53 10.58
C MET A 47 16.80 -0.16 12.07
N ARG A 48 17.95 0.25 12.65
CA ARG A 48 18.01 0.66 14.06
C ARG A 48 17.34 2.00 14.36
N LYS A 49 17.06 2.81 13.34
CA LYS A 49 16.37 4.11 13.44
C LYS A 49 14.87 3.99 13.15
N MET A 50 14.44 2.87 12.63
CA MET A 50 13.05 2.61 12.27
C MET A 50 12.18 2.59 13.54
N PRO A 51 11.02 3.28 13.57
CA PRO A 51 10.06 3.17 14.66
C PRO A 51 9.34 1.80 14.63
N GLY A 52 8.63 1.50 15.71
CA GLY A 52 7.83 0.29 15.82
C GLY A 52 8.63 -0.93 16.28
N ARG A 53 7.92 -2.05 16.40
CA ARG A 53 8.47 -3.32 16.87
C ARG A 53 9.01 -4.13 15.70
N ILE A 54 10.17 -4.74 15.89
CA ILE A 54 10.77 -5.64 14.91
C ILE A 54 10.83 -7.03 15.53
N VAL A 55 10.30 -8.00 14.80
CA VAL A 55 10.30 -9.40 15.21
C VAL A 55 11.46 -10.11 14.53
N GLY A 56 12.32 -10.73 15.33
CA GLY A 56 13.41 -11.58 14.87
C GLY A 56 12.98 -13.06 14.84
N MET A 57 13.46 -13.78 13.84
CA MET A 57 13.30 -15.23 13.77
C MET A 57 14.50 -15.90 14.46
N THR A 58 14.22 -16.88 15.31
CA THR A 58 15.21 -17.65 16.06
C THR A 58 14.77 -19.12 16.19
N LYS A 59 15.46 -19.88 17.01
CA LYS A 59 15.05 -21.23 17.40
C LYS A 59 14.79 -21.26 18.91
N ASP A 60 13.81 -22.04 19.34
CA ASP A 60 13.54 -22.32 20.74
C ASP A 60 14.53 -23.34 21.31
N ASN A 61 14.37 -23.69 22.58
CA ASN A 61 15.21 -24.69 23.27
C ASN A 61 15.05 -26.12 22.74
N ARG A 62 14.06 -26.36 21.88
CA ARG A 62 13.83 -27.64 21.18
C ARG A 62 14.32 -27.59 19.72
N GLY A 63 14.97 -26.50 19.30
CA GLY A 63 15.43 -26.29 17.94
C GLY A 63 14.33 -25.95 16.93
N GLN A 64 13.09 -25.70 17.37
CA GLN A 64 11.99 -25.33 16.50
C GLN A 64 12.02 -23.83 16.20
N ARG A 65 11.47 -23.45 15.03
CA ARG A 65 11.36 -22.05 14.62
C ARG A 65 10.52 -21.26 15.64
N ALA A 66 11.08 -20.18 16.15
CA ALA A 66 10.43 -19.29 17.11
C ALA A 66 10.63 -17.82 16.69
N PHE A 67 9.83 -16.93 17.25
CA PHE A 67 9.91 -15.50 17.01
C PHE A 67 10.05 -14.75 18.31
N VAL A 68 10.81 -13.66 18.28
CA VAL A 68 11.12 -12.83 19.44
C VAL A 68 11.10 -11.37 19.09
N LEU A 69 10.58 -10.52 19.97
CA LEU A 69 10.65 -9.07 19.81
C LEU A 69 12.11 -8.60 20.00
N THR A 70 12.56 -7.80 19.03
CA THR A 70 13.92 -7.23 19.04
C THR A 70 13.87 -5.72 19.04
N LEU A 71 15.01 -5.08 19.34
CA LEU A 71 15.21 -3.61 19.32
C LEU A 71 14.21 -2.84 20.20
N GLN A 72 13.72 -3.44 21.27
CA GLN A 72 12.71 -2.86 22.16
C GLN A 72 13.21 -1.66 22.96
N ALA A 73 14.52 -1.52 23.18
CA ALA A 73 15.10 -0.45 24.01
C ALA A 73 14.77 0.98 23.52
N ARG A 74 14.31 1.16 22.30
CA ARG A 74 13.89 2.44 21.69
C ARG A 74 12.38 2.71 21.82
N GLU A 75 11.61 1.74 22.31
CA GLU A 75 10.16 1.81 22.38
C GLU A 75 9.65 2.64 23.56
N GLN A 76 8.41 3.11 23.46
CA GLN A 76 7.77 4.02 24.41
C GLN A 76 7.70 3.45 25.84
N HIS A 77 7.46 2.17 26.02
CA HIS A 77 7.36 1.52 27.33
C HIS A 77 8.70 1.53 28.09
N ILE A 78 9.83 1.75 27.40
CA ILE A 78 11.16 1.87 27.98
C ILE A 78 11.60 3.32 28.02
N ARG A 79 11.58 4.01 26.88
CA ARG A 79 12.12 5.37 26.74
C ARG A 79 11.13 6.49 27.02
N ARG A 80 9.87 6.18 27.18
CA ARG A 80 8.78 7.14 27.42
C ARG A 80 8.80 8.26 26.37
N GLN A 81 8.85 9.54 26.77
CA GLN A 81 8.86 10.69 25.85
C GLN A 81 10.11 10.77 24.95
N LYS A 82 11.18 10.03 25.27
CA LYS A 82 12.41 9.94 24.47
C LYS A 82 12.39 8.78 23.47
N ALA A 83 11.27 8.11 23.29
CA ALA A 83 11.12 7.03 22.30
C ALA A 83 11.26 7.56 20.88
N THR A 84 11.68 6.71 19.96
CA THR A 84 11.73 7.01 18.53
C THR A 84 10.35 7.32 17.97
N SER A 85 9.30 6.66 18.50
CA SER A 85 7.89 6.88 18.17
C SER A 85 7.07 6.74 19.44
N ASN A 86 6.03 7.58 19.58
CA ASN A 86 5.03 7.50 20.64
C ASN A 86 3.73 6.81 20.18
N ILE A 87 3.76 6.11 19.04
CA ILE A 87 2.64 5.29 18.58
C ILE A 87 2.49 4.09 19.48
N CYS A 88 1.32 3.94 20.08
CA CYS A 88 1.01 2.91 21.07
C CYS A 88 0.27 1.72 20.47
N SER A 89 -0.64 1.96 19.55
CA SER A 89 -1.44 0.95 18.85
C SER A 89 -0.85 0.63 17.47
N ASN A 90 -1.20 -0.55 16.98
CA ASN A 90 -0.89 -0.98 15.63
C ASN A 90 -2.14 -1.60 14.99
N GLU A 91 -2.16 -1.65 13.68
CA GLU A 91 -3.23 -2.21 12.87
C GLU A 91 -3.02 -3.73 12.65
N SER A 92 -2.78 -4.49 13.71
CA SER A 92 -2.40 -5.91 13.60
C SER A 92 -3.47 -6.76 12.93
N LEU A 93 -4.75 -6.48 13.16
CA LEU A 93 -5.85 -7.17 12.49
C LEU A 93 -5.84 -6.90 10.97
N MET A 94 -5.62 -5.66 10.58
CA MET A 94 -5.54 -5.29 9.16
C MET A 94 -4.28 -5.85 8.50
N ALA A 95 -3.17 -5.88 9.21
CA ALA A 95 -1.95 -6.54 8.75
C ALA A 95 -2.14 -8.06 8.56
N LEU A 96 -2.90 -8.72 9.46
CA LEU A 96 -3.27 -10.13 9.31
C LEU A 96 -4.16 -10.32 8.08
N PHE A 97 -5.15 -9.45 7.88
CA PHE A 97 -6.04 -9.50 6.72
C PHE A 97 -5.25 -9.42 5.42
N ALA A 98 -4.37 -8.44 5.28
CA ALA A 98 -3.50 -8.30 4.12
C ALA A 98 -2.57 -9.51 3.93
N THR A 99 -2.08 -10.10 5.02
CA THR A 99 -1.25 -11.32 4.97
C THR A 99 -2.03 -12.51 4.42
N ILE A 100 -3.27 -12.70 4.87
CA ILE A 100 -4.14 -13.77 4.37
C ILE A 100 -4.44 -13.54 2.88
N TYR A 101 -4.81 -12.30 2.50
CA TYR A 101 -5.06 -11.94 1.11
C TYR A 101 -3.87 -12.28 0.21
N MET A 102 -2.68 -11.80 0.56
CA MET A 102 -1.46 -12.09 -0.21
C MET A 102 -1.16 -13.59 -0.29
N SER A 103 -1.43 -14.34 0.78
CA SER A 103 -1.20 -15.79 0.82
C SER A 103 -2.17 -16.56 -0.08
N VAL A 104 -3.43 -16.12 -0.14
CA VAL A 104 -4.47 -16.73 -0.99
C VAL A 104 -4.24 -16.39 -2.46
N MET A 105 -3.95 -15.12 -2.76
CA MET A 105 -3.70 -14.68 -4.13
C MET A 105 -2.41 -15.27 -4.70
N GLY A 106 -1.40 -15.40 -3.87
CA GLY A 106 -0.08 -15.82 -4.29
C GLY A 106 0.55 -14.86 -5.30
N LYS A 107 1.69 -15.23 -5.84
CA LYS A 107 2.46 -14.40 -6.76
C LYS A 107 1.70 -14.08 -8.05
N GLU A 108 1.08 -15.08 -8.64
CA GLU A 108 0.41 -14.89 -9.93
C GLU A 108 -0.91 -14.14 -9.78
N GLY A 109 -1.70 -14.43 -8.74
CA GLY A 109 -2.94 -13.68 -8.48
C GLY A 109 -2.70 -12.19 -8.18
N LEU A 110 -1.63 -11.84 -7.45
CA LEU A 110 -1.27 -10.44 -7.23
C LEU A 110 -0.89 -9.72 -8.53
N LYS A 111 -0.16 -10.39 -9.43
CA LYS A 111 0.16 -9.85 -10.75
C LYS A 111 -1.07 -9.66 -11.61
N GLU A 112 -1.94 -10.65 -11.62
CA GLU A 112 -3.19 -10.59 -12.39
C GLU A 112 -4.08 -9.44 -11.90
N ALA A 113 -4.24 -9.28 -10.59
CA ALA A 113 -4.98 -8.16 -10.02
C ALA A 113 -4.39 -6.79 -10.41
N ALA A 114 -3.07 -6.65 -10.36
CA ALA A 114 -2.40 -5.43 -10.78
C ALA A 114 -2.55 -5.18 -12.31
N GLN A 115 -2.47 -6.23 -13.13
CA GLN A 115 -2.67 -6.12 -14.58
C GLN A 115 -4.11 -5.71 -14.92
N LEU A 116 -5.10 -6.31 -14.28
CA LEU A 116 -6.51 -5.95 -14.48
C LEU A 116 -6.78 -4.50 -14.06
N SER A 117 -6.13 -4.02 -13.01
CA SER A 117 -6.23 -2.61 -12.58
C SER A 117 -5.64 -1.68 -13.64
N TYR A 118 -4.47 -2.01 -14.18
CA TYR A 118 -3.84 -1.25 -15.26
C TYR A 118 -4.73 -1.23 -16.51
N ASP A 119 -5.13 -2.40 -17.01
CA ASP A 119 -5.92 -2.54 -18.24
C ASP A 119 -7.26 -1.84 -18.11
N GLY A 120 -7.93 -1.96 -16.95
CA GLY A 120 -9.20 -1.31 -16.69
C GLY A 120 -9.12 0.22 -16.70
N ALA A 121 -8.06 0.78 -16.12
CA ALA A 121 -7.85 2.23 -16.13
C ALA A 121 -7.57 2.77 -17.54
N HIS A 122 -6.74 2.07 -18.31
CA HIS A 122 -6.42 2.46 -19.69
C HIS A 122 -7.65 2.31 -20.62
N TYR A 123 -8.41 1.24 -20.43
CA TYR A 123 -9.68 1.05 -21.16
C TYR A 123 -10.68 2.18 -20.84
N LEU A 124 -10.84 2.52 -19.55
CA LEU A 124 -11.73 3.63 -19.15
C LEU A 124 -11.29 4.95 -19.79
N LEU A 125 -9.99 5.27 -19.75
CA LEU A 125 -9.47 6.49 -20.39
C LEU A 125 -9.80 6.51 -21.89
N GLU A 126 -9.54 5.40 -22.61
CA GLU A 126 -9.88 5.29 -24.04
C GLU A 126 -11.35 5.62 -24.28
N LYS A 127 -12.25 4.98 -23.52
CA LYS A 127 -13.70 5.19 -23.68
C LYS A 127 -14.14 6.62 -23.35
N LEU A 128 -13.52 7.25 -22.36
CA LEU A 128 -13.79 8.66 -22.06
C LEU A 128 -13.35 9.58 -23.19
N LEU A 129 -12.16 9.36 -23.76
CA LEU A 129 -11.64 10.14 -24.89
C LEU A 129 -12.48 9.94 -26.17
N ASP A 130 -12.96 8.71 -26.44
CA ASP A 130 -13.83 8.38 -27.58
C ASP A 130 -15.13 9.21 -27.59
N THR A 131 -15.60 9.66 -26.43
CA THR A 131 -16.78 10.52 -26.34
C THR A 131 -16.58 11.92 -26.93
N GLY A 132 -15.32 12.34 -27.10
CA GLY A 132 -14.96 13.71 -27.52
C GLY A 132 -15.24 14.79 -26.46
N ARG A 133 -15.73 14.42 -25.27
CA ARG A 133 -16.06 15.34 -24.18
C ARG A 133 -15.02 15.39 -23.08
N PHE A 134 -14.06 14.48 -23.09
CA PHE A 134 -12.97 14.40 -22.14
C PHE A 134 -11.63 14.57 -22.86
N ARG A 135 -10.68 15.15 -22.16
CA ARG A 135 -9.29 15.22 -22.60
C ARG A 135 -8.37 14.86 -21.43
N LEU A 136 -7.28 14.19 -21.72
CA LEU A 136 -6.26 13.90 -20.71
C LEU A 136 -5.62 15.20 -20.23
N SER A 137 -5.59 15.40 -18.91
CA SER A 137 -5.04 16.65 -18.32
C SER A 137 -3.51 16.65 -18.34
N PHE A 138 -2.87 15.50 -18.27
CA PHE A 138 -1.42 15.32 -18.24
C PHE A 138 -0.99 14.23 -19.21
N ASP A 139 -0.23 14.58 -20.23
CA ASP A 139 0.35 13.64 -21.19
C ASP A 139 1.61 12.98 -20.60
N LYS A 140 1.40 12.10 -19.64
CA LYS A 140 2.45 11.31 -18.94
C LYS A 140 2.00 9.88 -18.76
N PRO A 141 2.94 8.90 -18.76
CA PRO A 141 2.62 7.53 -18.40
C PRO A 141 2.02 7.46 -16.99
N PHE A 142 1.01 6.63 -16.84
CA PHE A 142 0.37 6.36 -15.55
C PHE A 142 0.14 4.85 -15.40
N PHE A 143 -0.11 4.40 -14.19
CA PHE A 143 -0.44 2.99 -13.94
C PHE A 143 -1.95 2.78 -13.95
N ASN A 144 -2.66 3.20 -12.94
CA ASN A 144 -4.12 3.03 -12.80
C ASN A 144 -4.86 4.30 -12.36
N GLU A 145 -4.14 5.41 -12.22
CA GLU A 145 -4.73 6.70 -11.86
C GLU A 145 -4.40 7.74 -12.94
N PHE A 146 -5.41 8.44 -13.42
CA PHE A 146 -5.26 9.49 -14.41
C PHE A 146 -6.22 10.66 -14.13
N CYS A 147 -5.93 11.81 -14.68
CA CYS A 147 -6.75 13.00 -14.56
C CYS A 147 -7.25 13.42 -15.94
N VAL A 148 -8.56 13.65 -16.04
CA VAL A 148 -9.19 14.14 -17.25
C VAL A 148 -9.88 15.48 -16.99
N THR A 149 -9.91 16.33 -18.01
CA THR A 149 -10.73 17.54 -18.05
C THR A 149 -12.01 17.22 -18.83
N PHE A 150 -13.15 17.56 -18.25
CA PHE A 150 -14.46 17.41 -18.89
C PHE A 150 -14.87 18.72 -19.55
N ASP A 151 -15.36 18.62 -20.80
CA ASP A 151 -15.93 19.76 -21.52
C ASP A 151 -17.44 19.77 -21.33
N GLY A 152 -17.89 20.40 -20.25
CA GLY A 152 -19.30 20.49 -19.87
C GLY A 152 -19.52 20.87 -18.42
N ASP A 153 -20.76 20.79 -17.98
CA ASP A 153 -21.16 21.01 -16.59
C ASP A 153 -20.86 19.76 -15.75
N ILE A 154 -19.84 19.87 -14.90
CA ILE A 154 -19.39 18.75 -14.06
C ILE A 154 -20.41 18.40 -12.97
N ASP A 155 -21.15 19.40 -12.44
CA ASP A 155 -22.13 19.17 -11.39
C ASP A 155 -23.34 18.39 -11.95
N ALA A 156 -23.77 18.72 -13.18
CA ALA A 156 -24.79 17.97 -13.88
C ALA A 156 -24.35 16.53 -14.18
N LEU A 157 -23.09 16.33 -14.58
CA LEU A 157 -22.53 15.01 -14.82
C LEU A 157 -22.50 14.19 -13.53
N GLN A 158 -22.01 14.77 -12.43
CA GLN A 158 -21.96 14.08 -11.12
C GLN A 158 -23.35 13.67 -10.64
N LYS A 159 -24.33 14.55 -10.79
CA LYS A 159 -25.71 14.24 -10.42
C LYS A 159 -26.27 13.06 -11.21
N MET A 160 -26.04 13.02 -12.50
CA MET A 160 -26.46 11.93 -13.39
C MET A 160 -25.78 10.58 -13.03
N LEU A 161 -24.55 10.60 -12.57
CA LEU A 161 -23.81 9.38 -12.19
C LEU A 161 -24.20 8.84 -10.82
N LEU A 162 -24.89 9.63 -9.99
CA LEU A 162 -25.37 9.23 -8.67
C LEU A 162 -26.80 8.68 -8.65
N GLU A 163 -27.55 8.84 -9.74
CA GLU A 163 -28.88 8.27 -9.97
C GLU A 163 -28.80 6.84 -10.53
#